data_76ddc589553772ace17a9caf889dcd04
#
_entry.id   76ddc589553772ace17a9caf889dcd04
#
_cell.length_a   1.000
_cell.length_b   1.000
_cell.length_c   1.000
_cell.angle_alpha   90.00
_cell.angle_beta   90.00
_cell.angle_gamma   90.00
#
_symmetry.space_group_name_H-M   'P 1'
#
loop_
_entity.id
_entity.type
_entity.pdbx_description
1 polymer ?
#
loop_
_entity_poly.entity_id
_entity_poly.type
_entity_poly.pdbx_seq_one_letter_code
_entity_poly.pdbx_strand_id
1 'polypeptide(L)'
;VVVFDPDDRVLLIEGRDPAGRVPGHWWEIPGGGIDPGEDSATAARRELWEEAGITEADLGPCVWVQRVQYTFGGWHFDQDEFIHVARCDGTTQGPGGLEYLESVAFGEQRWWSVEDVVAHAPRTIPYRMVEFIEDLAMGRVPEAPIDITPEDHHVERWRAAGNPD
;
A
#
# COMPACT_ATOMS: atom_id res chain seq x y z
N VAL A 1 0.84 -0.08 -4.84
CA VAL A 1 -0.11 0.40 -5.87
C VAL A 1 -1.39 0.87 -5.22
N VAL A 2 -1.86 2.10 -5.54
CA VAL A 2 -3.20 2.56 -5.14
C VAL A 2 -4.17 2.11 -6.22
N VAL A 3 -4.93 1.05 -5.98
CA VAL A 3 -5.89 0.50 -6.94
C VAL A 3 -7.32 0.80 -6.51
N PHE A 4 -8.10 1.34 -7.45
CA PHE A 4 -9.51 1.67 -7.26
C PHE A 4 -10.42 0.74 -8.05
N ASP A 5 -11.58 0.45 -7.46
CA ASP A 5 -12.69 -0.23 -8.13
C ASP A 5 -13.64 0.77 -8.84
N PRO A 6 -14.72 0.29 -9.52
CA PRO A 6 -15.67 1.18 -10.20
C PRO A 6 -16.49 2.10 -9.29
N ASP A 7 -16.53 1.83 -7.98
CA ASP A 7 -17.20 2.65 -6.96
C ASP A 7 -16.21 3.62 -6.26
N ASP A 8 -15.01 3.82 -6.83
CA ASP A 8 -13.92 4.64 -6.28
C ASP A 8 -13.45 4.20 -4.88
N ARG A 9 -13.63 2.90 -4.55
CA ARG A 9 -13.08 2.32 -3.33
C ARG A 9 -11.65 1.85 -3.58
N VAL A 10 -10.79 1.99 -2.59
CA VAL A 10 -9.39 1.55 -2.63
C VAL A 10 -9.24 0.17 -1.99
N LEU A 11 -8.43 -0.68 -2.60
CA LEU A 11 -8.06 -1.97 -2.01
C LEU A 11 -6.95 -1.78 -0.99
N LEU A 12 -7.20 -2.27 0.23
CA LEU A 12 -6.17 -2.40 1.26
C LEU A 12 -6.09 -3.85 1.75
N ILE A 13 -4.88 -4.23 2.15
CA ILE A 13 -4.55 -5.54 2.71
C ILE A 13 -4.24 -5.34 4.20
N GLU A 14 -4.80 -6.18 5.05
CA GLU A 14 -4.48 -6.18 6.46
C GLU A 14 -3.07 -6.75 6.67
N GLY A 15 -2.20 -5.95 7.29
CA GLY A 15 -0.85 -6.35 7.66
C GLY A 15 -0.69 -6.54 9.17
N ARG A 16 0.23 -7.41 9.57
CA ARG A 16 0.64 -7.63 10.97
C ARG A 16 2.13 -8.00 11.03
N ASP A 17 2.79 -7.70 12.14
CA ASP A 17 4.18 -8.11 12.32
C ASP A 17 4.28 -9.64 12.47
N PRO A 18 4.88 -10.37 11.52
CA PRO A 18 5.04 -11.83 11.60
C PRO A 18 5.96 -12.26 12.74
N ALA A 19 6.82 -11.37 13.25
CA ALA A 19 7.67 -11.63 14.40
C ALA A 19 6.93 -11.47 15.74
N GLY A 20 5.68 -10.95 15.72
CA GLY A 20 4.84 -10.76 16.90
C GLY A 20 5.39 -9.77 17.91
N ARG A 21 6.31 -8.89 17.51
CA ARG A 21 6.93 -7.89 18.39
C ARG A 21 6.02 -6.70 18.62
N VAL A 22 5.16 -6.45 17.64
CA VAL A 22 4.20 -5.35 17.69
C VAL A 22 2.79 -5.92 17.72
N PRO A 23 1.98 -5.57 18.73
CA PRO A 23 0.59 -5.97 18.79
C PRO A 23 -0.26 -5.14 17.82
N GLY A 24 -1.28 -5.78 17.23
CA GLY A 24 -2.24 -5.13 16.36
C GLY A 24 -2.02 -5.41 14.89
N HIS A 25 -2.74 -4.68 14.06
CA HIS A 25 -2.71 -4.76 12.61
C HIS A 25 -2.85 -3.37 12.00
N TRP A 26 -2.41 -3.23 10.78
CA TRP A 26 -2.57 -2.03 9.95
C TRP A 26 -3.18 -2.40 8.60
N TRP A 27 -3.44 -1.40 7.78
CA TRP A 27 -3.93 -1.57 6.43
C TRP A 27 -2.96 -0.92 5.45
N GLU A 28 -2.59 -1.65 4.43
CA GLU A 28 -1.60 -1.17 3.44
C GLU A 28 -2.07 -1.42 2.01
N ILE A 29 -1.56 -0.60 1.10
CA ILE A 29 -1.79 -0.79 -0.33
C ILE A 29 -0.98 -1.99 -0.83
N PRO A 30 -1.44 -2.76 -1.83
CA PRO A 30 -0.63 -3.81 -2.46
C PRO A 30 0.71 -3.30 -2.97
N GLY A 31 1.78 -4.06 -2.75
CA GLY A 31 3.09 -3.72 -3.27
C GLY A 31 4.24 -4.41 -2.57
N GLY A 32 5.35 -4.59 -3.28
CA GLY A 32 6.56 -5.25 -2.80
C GLY A 32 7.81 -4.79 -3.52
N GLY A 33 8.85 -5.62 -3.50
CA GLY A 33 10.15 -5.29 -4.07
C GLY A 33 10.16 -5.20 -5.60
N ILE A 34 11.04 -4.38 -6.15
CA ILE A 34 11.33 -4.33 -7.59
C ILE A 34 12.47 -5.33 -7.86
N ASP A 35 12.20 -6.33 -8.70
CA ASP A 35 13.17 -7.35 -9.05
C ASP A 35 14.30 -6.82 -9.95
N PRO A 36 15.48 -7.45 -9.93
CA PRO A 36 16.58 -7.06 -10.81
C PRO A 36 16.21 -7.07 -12.30
N GLY A 37 16.22 -5.89 -12.92
CA GLY A 37 15.87 -5.72 -14.34
C GLY A 37 14.40 -5.41 -14.60
N GLU A 38 13.59 -5.31 -13.56
CA GLU A 38 12.20 -4.88 -13.59
C GLU A 38 12.11 -3.35 -13.41
N ASP A 39 11.12 -2.72 -14.01
CA ASP A 39 10.76 -1.34 -13.68
C ASP A 39 9.60 -1.30 -12.67
N SER A 40 9.36 -0.15 -12.06
CA SER A 40 8.32 0.00 -11.03
C SER A 40 6.90 -0.29 -11.54
N ALA A 41 6.63 -0.07 -12.82
CA ALA A 41 5.32 -0.36 -13.41
C ALA A 41 5.11 -1.86 -13.62
N THR A 42 6.16 -2.59 -13.98
CA THR A 42 6.14 -4.06 -14.09
C THR A 42 5.98 -4.69 -12.71
N ALA A 43 6.77 -4.24 -11.72
CA ALA A 43 6.63 -4.66 -10.33
C ALA A 43 5.19 -4.43 -9.82
N ALA A 44 4.63 -3.25 -10.06
CA ALA A 44 3.28 -2.91 -9.64
C ALA A 44 2.21 -3.88 -10.19
N ARG A 45 2.33 -4.34 -11.45
CA ARG A 45 1.41 -5.34 -12.02
C ARG A 45 1.60 -6.71 -11.39
N ARG A 46 2.85 -7.12 -11.18
CA ARG A 46 3.17 -8.42 -10.55
C ARG A 46 2.60 -8.46 -9.14
N GLU A 47 2.83 -7.43 -8.33
CA GLU A 47 2.34 -7.34 -6.95
C GLU A 47 0.80 -7.33 -6.86
N LEU A 48 0.11 -6.63 -7.77
CA LEU A 48 -1.36 -6.69 -7.84
C LEU A 48 -1.87 -8.11 -8.06
N TRP A 49 -1.17 -8.92 -8.86
CA TRP A 49 -1.53 -10.32 -9.05
C TRP A 49 -1.14 -11.18 -7.84
N GLU A 50 0.10 -11.04 -7.35
CA GLU A 50 0.65 -11.88 -6.27
C GLU A 50 -0.13 -11.70 -4.97
N GLU A 51 -0.40 -10.46 -4.58
CA GLU A 51 -1.05 -10.15 -3.32
C GLU A 51 -2.57 -10.10 -3.41
N ALA A 52 -3.15 -9.64 -4.51
CA ALA A 52 -4.59 -9.42 -4.61
C ALA A 52 -5.30 -10.30 -5.66
N GLY A 53 -4.56 -11.03 -6.49
CA GLY A 53 -5.14 -11.82 -7.59
C GLY A 53 -5.75 -10.97 -8.69
N ILE A 54 -5.37 -9.69 -8.80
CA ILE A 54 -5.83 -8.78 -9.85
C ILE A 54 -4.94 -8.92 -11.06
N THR A 55 -5.47 -9.52 -12.13
CA THR A 55 -4.75 -9.73 -13.40
C THR A 55 -5.03 -8.64 -14.44
N GLU A 56 -6.20 -8.02 -14.35
CA GLU A 56 -6.65 -7.01 -15.29
C GLU A 56 -6.81 -5.66 -14.56
N ALA A 57 -5.79 -4.83 -14.66
CA ALA A 57 -5.81 -3.47 -14.13
C ALA A 57 -5.29 -2.47 -15.16
N ASP A 58 -5.99 -1.36 -15.30
CA ASP A 58 -5.49 -0.19 -16.02
C ASP A 58 -4.51 0.55 -15.12
N LEU A 59 -3.22 0.21 -15.26
CA LEU A 59 -2.14 0.81 -14.50
C LEU A 59 -1.74 2.15 -15.10
N GLY A 60 -1.93 3.19 -14.32
CA GLY A 60 -1.54 4.55 -14.61
C GLY A 60 -0.09 4.90 -14.21
N PRO A 61 0.26 6.18 -14.20
CA PRO A 61 1.60 6.63 -13.87
C PRO A 61 1.96 6.41 -12.40
N CYS A 62 3.26 6.53 -12.08
CA CYS A 62 3.71 6.74 -10.71
C CYS A 62 3.17 8.10 -10.23
N VAL A 63 2.41 8.09 -9.14
CA VAL A 63 1.74 9.28 -8.59
C VAL A 63 2.39 9.79 -7.32
N TRP A 64 3.00 8.88 -6.55
CA TRP A 64 3.70 9.22 -5.32
C TRP A 64 5.05 8.52 -5.25
N VAL A 65 5.99 9.16 -4.57
CA VAL A 65 7.28 8.60 -4.18
C VAL A 65 7.50 8.84 -2.70
N GLN A 66 8.21 7.94 -2.04
CA GLN A 66 8.64 8.15 -0.66
C GLN A 66 9.92 7.42 -0.36
N ARG A 67 10.67 7.90 0.64
CA ARG A 67 11.74 7.15 1.28
C ARG A 67 11.31 6.74 2.67
N VAL A 68 11.43 5.46 2.98
CA VAL A 68 11.00 4.90 4.26
C VAL A 68 12.07 4.01 4.88
N GLN A 69 12.09 4.00 6.21
CA GLN A 69 12.87 3.07 7.01
C GLN A 69 11.94 2.42 8.02
N TYR A 70 11.95 1.10 8.06
CA TYR A 70 11.11 0.35 8.98
C TYR A 70 11.71 -1.03 9.30
N THR A 71 11.15 -1.69 10.32
CA THR A 71 11.51 -3.07 10.67
C THR A 71 10.30 -3.96 10.49
N PHE A 72 10.45 -5.03 9.71
CA PHE A 72 9.39 -5.99 9.45
C PHE A 72 9.93 -7.41 9.51
N GLY A 73 9.26 -8.31 10.21
CA GLY A 73 9.71 -9.69 10.38
C GLY A 73 11.08 -9.85 11.05
N GLY A 74 11.59 -8.78 11.68
CA GLY A 74 12.91 -8.75 12.27
C GLY A 74 14.02 -8.23 11.35
N TRP A 75 13.71 -7.90 10.11
CA TRP A 75 14.63 -7.28 9.13
C TRP A 75 14.42 -5.77 9.11
N HIS A 76 15.52 -5.03 8.93
CA HIS A 76 15.49 -3.59 8.75
C HIS A 76 15.50 -3.25 7.26
N PHE A 77 14.56 -2.42 6.83
CA PHE A 77 14.42 -1.95 5.46
C PHE A 77 14.73 -0.46 5.41
N ASP A 78 15.45 -0.04 4.37
CA ASP A 78 15.73 1.35 4.01
C ASP A 78 15.59 1.42 2.48
N GLN A 79 14.48 1.98 2.01
CA GLN A 79 14.11 1.89 0.60
C GLN A 79 13.40 3.13 0.07
N ASP A 80 13.54 3.32 -1.24
CA ASP A 80 12.74 4.28 -2.01
C ASP A 80 11.55 3.52 -2.62
N GLU A 81 10.36 4.09 -2.49
CA GLU A 81 9.12 3.50 -3.00
C GLU A 81 8.52 4.35 -4.12
N PHE A 82 8.01 3.67 -5.15
CA PHE A 82 7.35 4.24 -6.32
C PHE A 82 5.91 3.74 -6.36
N ILE A 83 4.95 4.62 -6.12
CA ILE A 83 3.55 4.24 -5.95
C ILE A 83 2.76 4.64 -7.18
N HIS A 84 2.25 3.64 -7.90
CA HIS A 84 1.41 3.79 -9.07
C HIS A 84 -0.07 3.84 -8.71
N VAL A 85 -0.87 4.55 -9.49
CA VAL A 85 -2.33 4.46 -9.45
C VAL A 85 -2.80 3.39 -10.42
N ALA A 86 -3.87 2.67 -10.08
CA ALA A 86 -4.50 1.71 -10.98
C ALA A 86 -6.03 1.74 -10.83
N ARG A 87 -6.72 1.23 -11.86
CA ARG A 87 -8.16 0.95 -11.80
C ARG A 87 -8.42 -0.47 -12.29
N CYS A 88 -9.37 -1.15 -11.66
CA CYS A 88 -9.80 -2.49 -12.06
C CYS A 88 -11.33 -2.61 -11.93
N ASP A 89 -11.88 -3.77 -12.25
CA ASP A 89 -13.33 -4.05 -12.16
C ASP A 89 -13.83 -4.37 -10.74
N GLY A 90 -12.93 -4.33 -9.75
CA GLY A 90 -13.24 -4.65 -8.36
C GLY A 90 -13.18 -6.14 -8.01
N THR A 91 -12.87 -7.00 -8.98
CA THR A 91 -12.73 -8.45 -8.75
C THR A 91 -11.36 -8.77 -8.20
N THR A 92 -11.32 -9.40 -7.03
CA THR A 92 -10.11 -10.00 -6.44
C THR A 92 -10.31 -11.52 -6.39
N GLN A 93 -9.29 -12.27 -6.78
CA GLN A 93 -9.32 -13.73 -6.73
C GLN A 93 -8.59 -14.28 -5.49
N GLY A 94 -8.19 -13.39 -4.58
CA GLY A 94 -7.27 -13.69 -3.50
C GLY A 94 -5.82 -13.78 -3.99
N PRO A 95 -4.87 -13.92 -3.08
CA PRO A 95 -3.45 -13.92 -3.42
C PRO A 95 -3.10 -14.97 -4.49
N GLY A 96 -2.39 -14.54 -5.53
CA GLY A 96 -1.92 -15.40 -6.61
C GLY A 96 -0.57 -16.07 -6.33
N GLY A 97 0.26 -15.45 -5.44
CA GLY A 97 1.61 -15.94 -5.21
C GLY A 97 2.38 -15.24 -4.09
N LEU A 98 1.84 -15.21 -2.87
CA LEU A 98 2.50 -14.58 -1.73
C LEU A 98 3.88 -15.20 -1.43
N GLU A 99 4.85 -14.36 -1.12
CA GLU A 99 6.09 -14.78 -0.50
C GLU A 99 5.85 -15.32 0.92
N TYR A 100 6.85 -16.06 1.47
CA TYR A 100 6.68 -16.70 2.78
C TYR A 100 6.36 -15.69 3.89
N LEU A 101 7.05 -14.55 3.94
CA LEU A 101 6.80 -13.53 4.97
C LEU A 101 5.41 -12.91 4.82
N GLU A 102 4.99 -12.62 3.60
CA GLU A 102 3.66 -12.08 3.30
C GLU A 102 2.56 -13.06 3.69
N SER A 103 2.75 -14.35 3.39
CA SER A 103 1.76 -15.40 3.72
C SER A 103 1.47 -15.54 5.22
N VAL A 104 2.38 -15.10 6.08
CA VAL A 104 2.20 -15.09 7.55
C VAL A 104 1.87 -13.72 8.10
N ALA A 105 2.14 -12.65 7.35
CA ALA A 105 1.92 -11.27 7.74
C ALA A 105 0.57 -10.71 7.26
N PHE A 106 0.14 -11.12 6.05
CA PHE A 106 -1.08 -10.60 5.44
C PHE A 106 -2.33 -11.36 5.86
N GLY A 107 -3.39 -10.59 6.06
CA GLY A 107 -4.70 -11.08 6.47
C GLY A 107 -5.79 -10.79 5.45
N GLU A 108 -6.80 -10.05 5.85
CA GLU A 108 -7.96 -9.73 5.03
C GLU A 108 -7.60 -8.73 3.91
N GLN A 109 -8.20 -8.92 2.74
CA GLN A 109 -8.24 -7.93 1.66
C GLN A 109 -9.61 -7.26 1.68
N ARG A 110 -9.65 -5.93 1.60
CA ARG A 110 -10.90 -5.19 1.67
C ARG A 110 -10.89 -3.95 0.78
N TRP A 111 -12.00 -3.74 0.11
CA TRP A 111 -12.30 -2.48 -0.58
C TRP A 111 -12.85 -1.47 0.41
N TRP A 112 -12.16 -0.35 0.55
CA TRP A 112 -12.48 0.72 1.48
C TRP A 112 -13.01 1.95 0.74
N SER A 113 -14.06 2.58 1.25
CA SER A 113 -14.38 3.94 0.82
C SER A 113 -13.24 4.90 1.24
N VAL A 114 -13.03 5.96 0.47
CA VAL A 114 -12.01 6.95 0.82
C VAL A 114 -12.30 7.60 2.19
N GLU A 115 -13.59 7.80 2.51
CA GLU A 115 -14.02 8.30 3.83
C GLU A 115 -13.58 7.36 4.97
N ASP A 116 -13.76 6.06 4.81
CA ASP A 116 -13.33 5.08 5.81
C ASP A 116 -11.80 5.04 5.95
N VAL A 117 -11.06 5.15 4.84
CA VAL A 117 -9.59 5.22 4.87
C VAL A 117 -9.14 6.44 5.67
N VAL A 118 -9.70 7.61 5.41
CA VAL A 118 -9.38 8.85 6.13
C VAL A 118 -9.72 8.72 7.63
N ALA A 119 -10.84 8.08 7.98
CA ALA A 119 -11.21 7.84 9.36
C ALA A 119 -10.24 6.89 10.10
N HIS A 120 -9.56 5.99 9.37
CA HIS A 120 -8.59 5.02 9.92
C HIS A 120 -7.13 5.45 9.71
N ALA A 121 -6.87 6.68 9.34
CA ALA A 121 -5.56 7.23 8.98
C ALA A 121 -4.37 6.78 9.83
N PRO A 122 -4.46 6.69 11.19
CA PRO A 122 -3.33 6.26 12.03
C PRO A 122 -2.92 4.80 11.85
N ARG A 123 -3.66 4.05 11.05
CA ARG A 123 -3.43 2.60 10.82
C ARG A 123 -3.32 2.25 9.34
N THR A 124 -3.00 3.22 8.48
CA THR A 124 -2.82 3.01 7.05
C THR A 124 -1.38 3.28 6.59
N ILE A 125 -0.90 2.49 5.64
CA ILE A 125 0.40 2.65 4.95
C ILE A 125 0.13 2.83 3.45
N PRO A 126 0.73 3.82 2.80
CA PRO A 126 1.65 4.86 3.30
C PRO A 126 1.02 5.81 4.32
N TYR A 127 1.79 6.30 5.27
CA TYR A 127 1.29 7.16 6.38
C TYR A 127 0.58 8.42 5.90
N ARG A 128 1.03 8.98 4.76
CA ARG A 128 0.49 10.22 4.18
C ARG A 128 -0.52 10.00 3.06
N MET A 129 -0.87 8.75 2.78
CA MET A 129 -1.86 8.41 1.73
C MET A 129 -3.15 9.21 1.87
N VAL A 130 -3.63 9.38 3.10
CA VAL A 130 -4.89 10.07 3.41
C VAL A 130 -4.91 11.55 3.04
N GLU A 131 -3.75 12.17 2.85
CA GLU A 131 -3.64 13.57 2.44
C GLU A 131 -3.94 13.76 0.94
N PHE A 132 -3.81 12.69 0.14
CA PHE A 132 -3.82 12.78 -1.32
C PHE A 132 -4.77 11.79 -2.02
N ILE A 133 -5.32 10.82 -1.28
CA ILE A 133 -6.11 9.74 -1.86
C ILE A 133 -7.43 10.23 -2.49
N GLU A 134 -8.06 11.27 -1.93
CA GLU A 134 -9.29 11.84 -2.48
C GLU A 134 -9.10 12.36 -3.90
N ASP A 135 -7.97 13.01 -4.17
CA ASP A 135 -7.65 13.53 -5.50
C ASP A 135 -7.55 12.40 -6.52
N LEU A 136 -6.89 11.30 -6.16
CA LEU A 136 -6.76 10.13 -7.03
C LEU A 136 -8.10 9.43 -7.27
N ALA A 137 -8.94 9.29 -6.23
CA ALA A 137 -10.27 8.71 -6.37
C ALA A 137 -11.14 9.53 -7.34
N MET A 138 -11.02 10.86 -7.31
CA MET A 138 -11.70 11.76 -8.25
C MET A 138 -11.03 11.83 -9.64
N GLY A 139 -10.03 11.00 -9.91
CA GLY A 139 -9.30 10.97 -11.19
C GLY A 139 -8.33 12.13 -11.39
N ARG A 140 -8.01 12.89 -10.34
CA ARG A 140 -7.02 13.97 -10.40
C ARG A 140 -5.61 13.41 -10.22
N VAL A 141 -4.99 13.03 -11.31
CA VAL A 141 -3.63 12.49 -11.37
C VAL A 141 -2.64 13.65 -11.42
N PRO A 142 -1.61 13.71 -10.57
CA PRO A 142 -0.61 14.76 -10.60
C PRO A 142 0.25 14.68 -11.87
N GLU A 143 0.74 15.84 -12.37
CA GLU A 143 1.64 15.90 -13.55
C GLU A 143 3.00 15.24 -13.30
N ALA A 144 3.45 15.21 -12.05
CA ALA A 144 4.68 14.56 -11.61
C ALA A 144 4.42 13.90 -10.24
N PRO A 145 5.18 12.83 -9.89
CA PRO A 145 5.03 12.17 -8.60
C PRO A 145 5.19 13.15 -7.42
N ILE A 146 4.27 13.07 -6.47
CA ILE A 146 4.32 13.84 -5.23
C ILE A 146 5.20 13.09 -4.23
N ASP A 147 6.16 13.77 -3.60
CA ASP A 147 6.93 13.19 -2.50
C ASP A 147 6.07 13.15 -1.23
N ILE A 148 5.74 11.94 -0.81
CA ILE A 148 4.97 11.67 0.40
C ILE A 148 5.84 11.05 1.51
N THR A 149 7.15 11.26 1.47
CA THR A 149 8.06 10.81 2.54
C THR A 149 7.54 11.28 3.89
N PRO A 150 7.34 10.36 4.86
CA PRO A 150 6.78 10.75 6.16
C PRO A 150 7.74 11.65 6.93
N GLU A 151 7.20 12.68 7.55
CA GLU A 151 7.90 13.52 8.51
C GLU A 151 7.79 12.94 9.92
N ASP A 152 8.65 13.37 10.86
CA ASP A 152 8.71 12.84 12.23
C ASP A 152 7.33 12.77 12.90
N HIS A 153 6.49 13.79 12.73
CA HIS A 153 5.15 13.84 13.34
C HIS A 153 4.17 12.79 12.78
N HIS A 154 4.36 12.32 11.53
CA HIS A 154 3.57 11.22 10.96
C HIS A 154 3.97 9.90 11.61
N VAL A 155 5.28 9.67 11.75
CA VAL A 155 5.83 8.50 12.42
C VAL A 155 5.44 8.46 13.90
N GLU A 156 5.50 9.59 14.60
CA GLU A 156 5.05 9.69 16.00
C GLU A 156 3.56 9.37 16.15
N ARG A 157 2.71 9.87 15.24
CA ARG A 157 1.27 9.55 15.23
C ARG A 157 1.01 8.08 14.98
N TRP A 158 1.74 7.48 14.06
CA TRP A 158 1.70 6.05 13.75
C TRP A 158 2.06 5.20 14.99
N ARG A 159 3.16 5.53 15.67
CA ARG A 159 3.60 4.86 16.91
C ARG A 159 2.59 5.03 18.04
N ALA A 160 2.04 6.23 18.21
CA ALA A 160 1.02 6.51 19.22
C ALA A 160 -0.26 5.71 19.02
N ALA A 161 -0.57 5.27 17.80
CA ALA A 161 -1.67 4.37 17.50
C ALA A 161 -1.36 2.90 17.82
N GLY A 162 -0.17 2.58 18.37
CA GLY A 162 0.25 1.23 18.74
C GLY A 162 0.77 0.39 17.57
N ASN A 163 1.22 1.05 16.50
CA ASN A 163 1.78 0.41 15.33
C ASN A 163 3.31 0.20 15.44
N PRO A 164 3.93 -0.64 14.60
CA PRO A 164 5.36 -0.91 14.63
C PRO A 164 6.24 0.30 14.31
N ASP A 165 7.50 0.21 14.77
CA ASP A 165 8.59 1.13 14.39
C ASP A 165 9.10 0.82 12.99
#